data_fc67cc6c55528b30f236315145b4b284
#
_entry.id   fc67cc6c55528b30f236315145b4b284
#
_cell.length_a   1.000
_cell.length_b   1.000
_cell.length_c   1.000
_cell.angle_alpha   90.00
_cell.angle_beta   90.00
_cell.angle_gamma   90.00
#
_symmetry.space_group_name_H-M   'P 1'
#
loop_
_entity.id
_entity.type
_entity.pdbx_description
1 polymer ?
#
loop_
_entity_poly.entity_id
_entity_poly.type
_entity_poly.pdbx_seq_one_letter_code
_entity_poly.pdbx_strand_id
1 'polypeptide(L)'
;DTYSDETDEALRAAEAVDDLAGVRLDTTGSRRGDFRHIVREVRWTLDAYGHEDVDLFLSGGITPATLRELRDVADGFGVGSYVANADPLDFALDIVEVDGEPAAKRGKLTGTKSVYRTADGGHHIGLADRDGPENAESLLEPLLRDGELVREFDLEAAIDRAAADAERVGYEGVTAAE
;
A
#
# COMPACT_ATOMS: atom_id res chain seq x y z
N ASP A 1 -18.97 -12.69 6.97
CA ASP A 1 -18.61 -14.13 6.97
C ASP A 1 -19.77 -14.95 6.48
N THR A 2 -19.54 -15.82 5.54
CA THR A 2 -20.57 -16.73 5.03
C THR A 2 -20.92 -17.78 6.09
N TYR A 3 -22.19 -17.95 6.36
CA TYR A 3 -22.68 -18.95 7.33
C TYR A 3 -23.05 -20.27 6.64
N SER A 4 -23.68 -20.20 5.48
CA SER A 4 -24.16 -21.38 4.74
C SER A 4 -23.68 -21.41 3.29
N ASP A 5 -24.03 -20.39 2.51
CA ASP A 5 -23.74 -20.32 1.08
C ASP A 5 -23.55 -18.86 0.65
N GLU A 6 -22.48 -18.55 -0.04
CA GLU A 6 -22.09 -17.20 -0.43
C GLU A 6 -23.13 -16.54 -1.33
N THR A 7 -23.65 -17.30 -2.29
CA THR A 7 -24.60 -16.80 -3.28
C THR A 7 -25.95 -16.47 -2.65
N ASP A 8 -26.50 -17.41 -1.86
CA ASP A 8 -27.76 -17.22 -1.17
C ASP A 8 -27.72 -16.09 -0.15
N GLU A 9 -26.61 -15.97 0.59
CA GLU A 9 -26.47 -14.93 1.62
C GLU A 9 -26.24 -13.55 1.03
N ALA A 10 -25.47 -13.44 -0.06
CA ALA A 10 -25.27 -12.18 -0.78
C ALA A 10 -26.61 -11.67 -1.35
N LEU A 11 -27.38 -12.55 -1.98
CA LEU A 11 -28.69 -12.18 -2.53
C LEU A 11 -29.67 -11.74 -1.42
N ARG A 12 -29.76 -12.50 -0.32
CA ARG A 12 -30.60 -12.10 0.83
C ARG A 12 -30.20 -10.76 1.42
N ALA A 13 -28.91 -10.46 1.47
CA ALA A 13 -28.42 -9.17 1.96
C ALA A 13 -28.86 -8.02 1.02
N ALA A 14 -28.72 -8.24 -0.28
CA ALA A 14 -29.14 -7.26 -1.29
C ALA A 14 -30.66 -7.03 -1.33
N GLU A 15 -31.46 -8.07 -1.10
CA GLU A 15 -32.92 -7.96 -1.01
C GLU A 15 -33.39 -7.32 0.31
N ALA A 16 -32.62 -7.44 1.39
CA ALA A 16 -33.01 -6.98 2.73
C ALA A 16 -32.59 -5.55 3.05
N VAL A 17 -31.62 -5.00 2.33
CA VAL A 17 -31.05 -3.68 2.62
C VAL A 17 -31.19 -2.80 1.39
N ASP A 18 -31.98 -1.75 1.52
CA ASP A 18 -32.09 -0.72 0.49
C ASP A 18 -30.73 -0.01 0.32
N ASP A 19 -30.35 0.27 -0.91
CA ASP A 19 -29.09 0.95 -1.27
C ASP A 19 -27.84 0.26 -0.68
N LEU A 20 -27.79 -1.06 -0.67
CA LEU A 20 -26.62 -1.82 -0.22
C LEU A 20 -25.41 -1.51 -1.10
N ALA A 21 -24.36 -0.92 -0.53
CA ALA A 21 -23.16 -0.56 -1.26
C ALA A 21 -22.31 -1.78 -1.66
N GLY A 22 -22.28 -2.83 -0.84
CA GLY A 22 -21.51 -4.02 -1.15
C GLY A 22 -21.69 -5.16 -0.16
N VAL A 23 -21.25 -6.34 -0.55
CA VAL A 23 -21.17 -7.53 0.29
C VAL A 23 -19.72 -7.99 0.43
N ARG A 24 -19.38 -8.55 1.59
CA ARG A 24 -18.03 -9.04 1.87
C ARG A 24 -18.02 -10.55 1.99
N LEU A 25 -17.32 -11.20 1.07
CA LEU A 25 -17.02 -12.61 1.15
C LEU A 25 -15.71 -12.81 1.93
N ASP A 26 -15.79 -13.51 3.05
CA ASP A 26 -14.63 -13.77 3.90
C ASP A 26 -14.13 -15.21 3.77
N THR A 27 -12.94 -15.47 4.33
CA THR A 27 -12.34 -16.81 4.40
C THR A 27 -11.97 -17.44 3.04
N THR A 28 -11.43 -16.63 2.12
CA THR A 28 -10.94 -17.08 0.81
C THR A 28 -10.01 -18.30 0.90
N GLY A 29 -9.20 -18.41 1.95
CA GLY A 29 -8.22 -19.48 2.14
C GLY A 29 -8.78 -20.76 2.75
N SER A 30 -9.98 -20.73 3.33
CA SER A 30 -10.59 -21.88 4.01
C SER A 30 -11.76 -22.50 3.22
N ARG A 31 -12.28 -21.80 2.22
CA ARG A 31 -13.37 -22.30 1.38
C ARG A 31 -12.88 -23.41 0.45
N ARG A 32 -13.62 -24.50 0.39
CA ARG A 32 -13.36 -25.58 -0.57
C ARG A 32 -13.84 -25.19 -1.97
N GLY A 33 -13.05 -25.55 -2.97
CA GLY A 33 -13.30 -25.26 -4.36
C GLY A 33 -12.48 -24.09 -4.89
N ASP A 34 -12.74 -23.70 -6.12
CA ASP A 34 -12.12 -22.54 -6.76
C ASP A 34 -12.86 -21.27 -6.34
N PHE A 35 -12.24 -20.49 -5.48
CA PHE A 35 -12.86 -19.29 -4.90
C PHE A 35 -13.19 -18.24 -5.97
N ARG A 36 -12.40 -18.14 -7.02
CA ARG A 36 -12.68 -17.26 -8.17
C ARG A 36 -14.02 -17.61 -8.86
N HIS A 37 -14.33 -18.91 -8.99
CA HIS A 37 -15.61 -19.34 -9.54
C HIS A 37 -16.77 -19.00 -8.60
N ILE A 38 -16.58 -19.13 -7.29
CA ILE A 38 -17.59 -18.76 -6.30
C ILE A 38 -17.90 -17.25 -6.38
N VAL A 39 -16.87 -16.40 -6.46
CA VAL A 39 -17.04 -14.93 -6.60
C VAL A 39 -17.82 -14.60 -7.88
N ARG A 40 -17.51 -15.26 -9.00
CA ARG A 40 -18.25 -15.07 -10.26
C ARG A 40 -19.71 -15.52 -10.16
N GLU A 41 -19.97 -16.61 -9.47
CA GLU A 41 -21.33 -17.11 -9.26
C GLU A 41 -22.16 -16.13 -8.42
N VAL A 42 -21.56 -15.56 -7.37
CA VAL A 42 -22.18 -14.50 -6.57
C VAL A 42 -22.49 -13.28 -7.44
N ARG A 43 -21.53 -12.81 -8.26
CA ARG A 43 -21.75 -11.68 -9.17
C ARG A 43 -22.90 -11.96 -10.15
N TRP A 44 -22.90 -13.12 -10.82
CA TRP A 44 -23.96 -13.48 -11.74
C TRP A 44 -25.34 -13.55 -11.08
N THR A 45 -25.41 -14.03 -9.85
CA THR A 45 -26.67 -14.09 -9.13
C THR A 45 -27.17 -12.69 -8.79
N LEU A 46 -26.32 -11.82 -8.26
CA LEU A 46 -26.68 -10.45 -7.98
C LEU A 46 -27.17 -9.74 -9.25
N ASP A 47 -26.44 -9.85 -10.36
CA ASP A 47 -26.82 -9.24 -11.66
C ASP A 47 -28.17 -9.78 -12.15
N ALA A 48 -28.39 -11.10 -12.06
CA ALA A 48 -29.63 -11.73 -12.52
C ALA A 48 -30.87 -11.29 -11.75
N TYR A 49 -30.67 -10.78 -10.52
CA TYR A 49 -31.76 -10.27 -9.66
C TYR A 49 -31.80 -8.73 -9.59
N GLY A 50 -31.00 -8.04 -10.42
CA GLY A 50 -31.05 -6.56 -10.54
C GLY A 50 -30.23 -5.83 -9.50
N HIS A 51 -29.17 -6.43 -8.98
CA HIS A 51 -28.25 -5.88 -7.99
C HIS A 51 -26.82 -5.69 -8.58
N GLU A 52 -26.72 -5.19 -9.82
CA GLU A 52 -25.45 -4.96 -10.53
C GLU A 52 -24.56 -3.94 -9.83
N ASP A 53 -25.16 -3.00 -9.11
CA ASP A 53 -24.47 -1.92 -8.39
C ASP A 53 -23.90 -2.35 -7.02
N VAL A 54 -24.13 -3.58 -6.58
CA VAL A 54 -23.61 -4.09 -5.30
C VAL A 54 -22.17 -4.57 -5.46
N ASP A 55 -21.23 -3.89 -4.81
CA ASP A 55 -19.81 -4.23 -4.82
C ASP A 55 -19.51 -5.58 -4.13
N LEU A 56 -18.53 -6.31 -4.66
CA LEU A 56 -18.00 -7.54 -4.08
C LEU A 56 -16.65 -7.27 -3.41
N PHE A 57 -16.61 -7.34 -2.08
CA PHE A 57 -15.38 -7.27 -1.29
C PHE A 57 -14.92 -8.66 -0.84
N LEU A 58 -13.63 -8.92 -0.96
CA LEU A 58 -13.03 -10.17 -0.53
C LEU A 58 -12.08 -9.94 0.64
N SER A 59 -12.11 -10.83 1.63
CA SER A 59 -11.20 -10.77 2.78
C SER A 59 -10.86 -12.17 3.30
N GLY A 60 -9.99 -12.23 4.33
CA GLY A 60 -9.56 -13.50 4.91
C GLY A 60 -8.37 -14.12 4.18
N GLY A 61 -7.15 -13.83 4.67
CA GLY A 61 -5.92 -14.39 4.13
C GLY A 61 -5.47 -13.82 2.78
N ILE A 62 -5.90 -12.62 2.43
CA ILE A 62 -5.49 -11.96 1.19
C ILE A 62 -3.99 -11.67 1.20
N THR A 63 -3.31 -12.14 0.16
CA THR A 63 -1.89 -11.94 -0.13
C THR A 63 -1.74 -11.24 -1.48
N PRO A 64 -0.56 -10.71 -1.84
CA PRO A 64 -0.33 -10.17 -3.18
C PRO A 64 -0.60 -11.19 -4.31
N ALA A 65 -0.39 -12.48 -4.07
CA ALA A 65 -0.70 -13.52 -5.04
C ALA A 65 -2.21 -13.67 -5.23
N THR A 66 -2.96 -13.83 -4.13
CA THR A 66 -4.42 -13.93 -4.12
C THR A 66 -5.07 -12.69 -4.74
N LEU A 67 -4.54 -11.51 -4.42
CA LEU A 67 -5.03 -10.24 -4.95
C LEU A 67 -4.87 -10.17 -6.48
N ARG A 68 -3.70 -10.55 -7.03
CA ARG A 68 -3.50 -10.63 -8.49
C ARG A 68 -4.44 -11.62 -9.18
N GLU A 69 -4.74 -12.73 -8.51
CA GLU A 69 -5.63 -13.77 -9.01
C GLU A 69 -7.10 -13.33 -9.08
N LEU A 70 -7.54 -12.51 -8.10
CA LEU A 70 -8.97 -12.18 -7.92
C LEU A 70 -9.35 -10.76 -8.33
N ARG A 71 -8.38 -9.90 -8.67
CA ARG A 71 -8.61 -8.47 -8.93
C ARG A 71 -9.58 -8.15 -10.07
N ASP A 72 -9.79 -9.08 -10.99
CA ASP A 72 -10.71 -8.92 -12.13
C ASP A 72 -12.11 -9.47 -11.87
N VAL A 73 -12.34 -9.99 -10.67
CA VAL A 73 -13.65 -10.55 -10.27
C VAL A 73 -14.19 -9.95 -8.97
N ALA A 74 -13.47 -8.99 -8.37
CA ALA A 74 -13.84 -8.33 -7.13
C ALA A 74 -13.59 -6.82 -7.21
N ASP A 75 -14.41 -6.05 -6.54
CA ASP A 75 -14.35 -4.58 -6.51
C ASP A 75 -13.42 -4.05 -5.41
N GLY A 76 -13.19 -4.86 -4.36
CA GLY A 76 -12.29 -4.47 -3.28
C GLY A 76 -11.78 -5.64 -2.44
N PHE A 77 -10.74 -5.35 -1.63
CA PHE A 77 -10.06 -6.34 -0.80
C PHE A 77 -9.80 -5.83 0.61
N GLY A 78 -10.06 -6.69 1.60
CA GLY A 78 -9.63 -6.47 2.98
C GLY A 78 -8.33 -7.22 3.26
N VAL A 79 -7.22 -6.48 3.42
CA VAL A 79 -5.89 -7.04 3.71
C VAL A 79 -5.53 -6.76 5.16
N GLY A 80 -5.45 -7.80 5.98
CA GLY A 80 -5.15 -7.69 7.41
C GLY A 80 -3.80 -8.31 7.77
N SER A 81 -3.79 -9.62 7.96
CA SER A 81 -2.63 -10.35 8.50
C SER A 81 -1.36 -10.22 7.66
N TYR A 82 -1.46 -10.05 6.35
CA TYR A 82 -0.29 -9.86 5.50
C TYR A 82 0.45 -8.56 5.82
N VAL A 83 -0.28 -7.48 6.11
CA VAL A 83 0.31 -6.20 6.51
C VAL A 83 0.79 -6.24 7.96
N ALA A 84 -0.05 -6.78 8.87
CA ALA A 84 0.24 -6.81 10.30
C ALA A 84 1.44 -7.71 10.67
N ASN A 85 1.70 -8.76 9.89
CA ASN A 85 2.81 -9.70 10.09
C ASN A 85 3.90 -9.57 9.02
N ALA A 86 3.96 -8.45 8.30
CA ALA A 86 5.04 -8.18 7.36
C ALA A 86 6.39 -8.15 8.08
N ASP A 87 7.43 -8.62 7.41
CA ASP A 87 8.79 -8.51 7.92
C ASP A 87 9.13 -7.02 8.17
N PRO A 88 9.70 -6.69 9.33
CA PRO A 88 10.06 -5.31 9.63
C PRO A 88 11.16 -4.83 8.69
N LEU A 89 11.04 -3.57 8.24
CA LEU A 89 12.17 -2.90 7.61
C LEU A 89 13.23 -2.61 8.67
N ASP A 90 14.43 -3.14 8.48
CA ASP A 90 15.55 -2.95 9.39
C ASP A 90 16.26 -1.62 9.09
N PHE A 91 16.23 -0.70 10.05
CA PHE A 91 16.90 0.59 9.99
C PHE A 91 18.01 0.65 11.02
N ALA A 92 19.26 0.85 10.55
CA ALA A 92 20.38 1.15 11.43
C ALA A 92 20.51 2.66 11.65
N LEU A 93 20.74 3.07 12.90
CA LEU A 93 21.04 4.44 13.28
C LEU A 93 22.50 4.53 13.74
N ASP A 94 23.29 5.33 13.05
CA ASP A 94 24.68 5.58 13.40
C ASP A 94 24.93 7.06 13.65
N ILE A 95 25.72 7.38 14.67
CA ILE A 95 26.23 8.75 14.90
C ILE A 95 27.27 9.04 13.81
N VAL A 96 27.13 10.18 13.15
CA VAL A 96 28.04 10.64 12.08
C VAL A 96 28.67 12.00 12.34
N GLU A 97 28.18 12.71 13.37
CA GLU A 97 28.66 14.02 13.79
C GLU A 97 28.40 14.21 15.28
N VAL A 98 29.31 14.86 15.99
CA VAL A 98 29.18 15.26 17.40
C VAL A 98 29.68 16.70 17.55
N ASP A 99 28.85 17.58 18.10
CA ASP A 99 29.17 19.00 18.33
C ASP A 99 29.69 19.74 17.07
N GLY A 100 29.15 19.38 15.90
CA GLY A 100 29.54 19.96 14.61
C GLY A 100 30.82 19.37 14.01
N GLU A 101 31.44 18.41 14.67
CA GLU A 101 32.63 17.72 14.17
C GLU A 101 32.28 16.34 13.61
N PRO A 102 32.78 16.01 12.40
CA PRO A 102 32.55 14.68 11.83
C PRO A 102 33.08 13.57 12.73
N ALA A 103 32.21 12.67 13.15
CA ALA A 103 32.55 11.53 14.00
C ALA A 103 31.74 10.32 13.59
N ALA A 104 32.38 9.16 13.48
CA ALA A 104 31.64 7.93 13.21
C ALA A 104 32.37 6.71 13.75
N LYS A 105 31.61 5.67 13.99
CA LYS A 105 32.09 4.33 14.23
C LYS A 105 32.94 3.85 13.03
N ARG A 106 34.01 3.13 13.32
CA ARG A 106 34.93 2.61 12.29
C ARG A 106 34.15 1.85 11.19
N GLY A 107 34.42 2.19 9.94
CA GLY A 107 33.75 1.60 8.76
C GLY A 107 32.48 2.32 8.32
N LYS A 108 32.10 3.41 9.00
CA LYS A 108 30.98 4.26 8.61
C LYS A 108 31.47 5.59 8.01
N LEU A 109 30.69 6.15 7.10
CA LEU A 109 30.96 7.48 6.54
C LEU A 109 30.64 8.55 7.59
N THR A 110 31.59 9.43 7.87
CA THR A 110 31.41 10.56 8.82
C THR A 110 30.68 11.73 8.16
N GLY A 111 30.22 12.67 9.00
CA GLY A 111 29.56 13.92 8.63
C GLY A 111 28.08 13.76 8.29
N THR A 112 27.34 14.84 8.48
CA THR A 112 25.91 14.93 8.12
C THR A 112 25.73 14.81 6.60
N LYS A 113 24.72 14.08 6.17
CA LYS A 113 24.49 13.78 4.76
C LYS A 113 23.18 14.37 4.25
N SER A 114 23.15 14.64 2.96
CA SER A 114 21.93 14.91 2.20
C SER A 114 21.70 13.82 1.17
N VAL A 115 20.45 13.60 0.84
CA VAL A 115 20.01 12.63 -0.18
C VAL A 115 19.34 13.40 -1.31
N TYR A 116 19.75 13.10 -2.52
CA TYR A 116 19.24 13.76 -3.72
C TYR A 116 18.69 12.71 -4.68
N ARG A 117 17.63 13.09 -5.40
CA ARG A 117 17.12 12.36 -6.56
C ARG A 117 17.69 12.99 -7.81
N THR A 118 18.40 12.22 -8.62
CA THR A 118 18.96 12.69 -9.90
C THR A 118 17.92 12.65 -11.02
N ALA A 119 18.16 13.40 -12.10
CA ALA A 119 17.22 13.53 -13.22
C ALA A 119 16.93 12.20 -13.93
N ASP A 120 17.81 11.23 -13.83
CA ASP A 120 17.63 9.86 -14.35
C ASP A 120 16.87 8.93 -13.38
N GLY A 121 16.39 9.47 -12.24
CA GLY A 121 15.65 8.71 -11.22
C GLY A 121 16.53 7.97 -10.22
N GLY A 122 17.85 8.06 -10.32
CA GLY A 122 18.79 7.53 -9.35
C GLY A 122 18.81 8.32 -8.04
N HIS A 123 19.55 7.82 -7.04
CA HIS A 123 19.76 8.50 -5.78
C HIS A 123 21.26 8.79 -5.57
N HIS A 124 21.56 9.99 -5.08
CA HIS A 124 22.89 10.40 -4.69
C HIS A 124 22.93 10.78 -3.22
N ILE A 125 23.92 10.29 -2.48
CA ILE A 125 24.17 10.67 -1.09
C ILE A 125 25.46 11.47 -1.05
N GLY A 126 25.36 12.71 -0.58
CA GLY A 126 26.48 13.63 -0.40
C GLY A 126 26.61 14.15 1.02
N LEU A 127 27.67 14.88 1.32
CA LEU A 127 27.77 15.63 2.56
C LEU A 127 26.84 16.86 2.51
N ALA A 128 26.19 17.17 3.62
CA ALA A 128 25.16 18.23 3.69
C ALA A 128 25.78 19.64 3.51
N ASP A 129 27.07 19.81 3.77
CA ASP A 129 27.84 21.05 3.60
C ASP A 129 28.33 21.28 2.15
N ARG A 130 27.99 20.39 1.23
CA ARG A 130 28.37 20.46 -0.19
C ARG A 130 27.14 20.54 -1.09
N ASP A 131 27.35 21.20 -2.22
CA ASP A 131 26.32 21.24 -3.26
C ASP A 131 25.98 19.83 -3.77
N GLY A 132 24.72 19.56 -3.97
CA GLY A 132 24.24 18.35 -4.61
C GLY A 132 24.56 18.31 -6.11
N PRO A 133 24.30 17.19 -6.79
CA PRO A 133 24.43 17.09 -8.23
C PRO A 133 23.57 18.13 -8.96
N GLU A 134 24.04 18.62 -10.09
CA GLU A 134 23.30 19.58 -10.92
C GLU A 134 21.93 19.01 -11.33
N ASN A 135 20.88 19.81 -11.20
CA ASN A 135 19.49 19.45 -11.47
C ASN A 135 18.93 18.28 -10.62
N ALA A 136 19.52 18.00 -9.47
CA ALA A 136 19.01 17.01 -8.52
C ALA A 136 18.05 17.64 -7.50
N GLU A 137 17.01 16.90 -7.13
CA GLU A 137 16.03 17.25 -6.11
C GLU A 137 16.52 16.81 -4.73
N SER A 138 16.55 17.70 -3.73
CA SER A 138 16.81 17.31 -2.34
C SER A 138 15.61 16.56 -1.78
N LEU A 139 15.84 15.37 -1.20
CA LEU A 139 14.80 14.53 -0.62
C LEU A 139 14.66 14.67 0.89
N LEU A 140 15.61 15.33 1.56
CA LEU A 140 15.55 15.55 3.01
C LEU A 140 14.94 16.90 3.31
N GLU A 141 13.86 16.89 4.09
CA GLU A 141 13.21 18.07 4.61
C GLU A 141 13.11 17.98 6.13
N PRO A 142 13.31 19.10 6.86
CA PRO A 142 13.18 19.09 8.30
C PRO A 142 11.73 18.84 8.73
N LEU A 143 11.54 17.88 9.62
CA LEU A 143 10.25 17.59 10.26
C LEU A 143 10.14 18.26 11.63
N LEU A 144 11.23 18.21 12.40
CA LEU A 144 11.31 18.80 13.75
C LEU A 144 12.50 19.76 13.82
N ARG A 145 12.32 20.87 14.51
CA ARG A 145 13.38 21.82 14.85
C ARG A 145 13.16 22.29 16.29
N ASP A 146 14.18 22.12 17.12
CA ASP A 146 14.15 22.51 18.54
C ASP A 146 12.95 21.91 19.33
N GLY A 147 12.52 20.70 18.94
CA GLY A 147 11.37 20.00 19.53
C GLY A 147 10.01 20.40 18.97
N GLU A 148 9.96 21.37 18.07
CA GLU A 148 8.73 21.80 17.42
C GLU A 148 8.57 21.20 16.01
N LEU A 149 7.34 20.81 15.66
CA LEU A 149 7.00 20.33 14.33
C LEU A 149 7.03 21.50 13.35
N VAL A 150 7.92 21.46 12.35
CA VAL A 150 8.06 22.52 11.33
C VAL A 150 7.37 22.18 10.01
N ARG A 151 6.78 21.00 9.92
CA ARG A 151 6.03 20.53 8.75
C ARG A 151 4.83 19.70 9.20
N GLU A 152 3.68 19.94 8.60
CA GLU A 152 2.53 19.05 8.75
C GLU A 152 2.65 17.83 7.81
N PHE A 153 2.13 16.70 8.28
CA PHE A 153 2.05 15.49 7.46
C PHE A 153 0.81 15.55 6.57
N ASP A 154 1.03 15.58 5.27
CA ASP A 154 -0.03 15.52 4.26
C ASP A 154 -0.12 14.10 3.70
N LEU A 155 -1.19 13.38 4.10
CA LEU A 155 -1.40 12.00 3.70
C LEU A 155 -1.71 11.87 2.20
N GLU A 156 -2.52 12.76 1.64
CA GLU A 156 -2.87 12.73 0.22
C GLU A 156 -1.64 12.95 -0.65
N ALA A 157 -0.85 13.98 -0.34
CA ALA A 157 0.41 14.20 -1.03
C ALA A 157 1.42 13.04 -0.85
N ALA A 158 1.38 12.32 0.25
CA ALA A 158 2.22 11.13 0.46
C ALA A 158 1.75 9.94 -0.41
N ILE A 159 0.44 9.74 -0.57
CA ILE A 159 -0.14 8.72 -1.43
C ILE A 159 0.21 9.00 -2.89
N ASP A 160 0.05 10.24 -3.34
CA ASP A 160 0.37 10.65 -4.72
C ASP A 160 1.86 10.45 -5.04
N ARG A 161 2.75 10.82 -4.11
CA ARG A 161 4.19 10.56 -4.27
C ARG A 161 4.50 9.07 -4.34
N ALA A 162 3.89 8.26 -3.48
CA ALA A 162 4.11 6.81 -3.48
C ALA A 162 3.64 6.18 -4.80
N ALA A 163 2.49 6.61 -5.34
CA ALA A 163 1.98 6.15 -6.61
C ALA A 163 2.92 6.51 -7.77
N ALA A 164 3.36 7.78 -7.84
CA ALA A 164 4.31 8.25 -8.86
C ALA A 164 5.68 7.53 -8.76
N ASP A 165 6.14 7.25 -7.56
CA ASP A 165 7.40 6.52 -7.33
C ASP A 165 7.27 5.05 -7.75
N ALA A 166 6.14 4.41 -7.47
CA ALA A 166 5.86 3.04 -7.90
C ALA A 166 5.82 2.93 -9.44
N GLU A 167 5.17 3.87 -10.11
CA GLU A 167 5.13 3.93 -11.57
C GLU A 167 6.54 4.11 -12.16
N ARG A 168 7.33 5.04 -11.60
CA ARG A 168 8.67 5.33 -12.08
C ARG A 168 9.63 4.12 -11.97
N VAL A 169 9.53 3.31 -10.93
CA VAL A 169 10.37 2.11 -10.78
C VAL A 169 9.80 0.89 -11.50
N GLY A 170 8.69 1.06 -12.24
CA GLY A 170 8.02 -0.03 -12.94
C GLY A 170 7.45 -1.08 -11.97
N TYR A 171 7.08 -0.64 -10.75
CA TYR A 171 6.41 -1.52 -9.81
C TYR A 171 5.01 -1.83 -10.34
N GLU A 172 4.86 -3.00 -10.94
CA GLU A 172 3.55 -3.54 -11.32
C GLU A 172 2.77 -3.94 -10.07
N GLY A 173 2.40 -2.94 -9.29
CA GLY A 173 1.45 -3.09 -8.21
C GLY A 173 0.08 -3.45 -8.76
N VAL A 174 -0.85 -3.74 -7.87
CA VAL A 174 -2.26 -3.86 -8.23
C VAL A 174 -2.76 -2.43 -8.43
N THR A 175 -2.70 -1.93 -9.66
CA THR A 175 -3.45 -0.73 -10.01
C THR A 175 -4.92 -1.10 -10.09
N ALA A 176 -5.79 -0.27 -9.52
CA ALA A 176 -7.21 -0.36 -9.77
C ALA A 176 -7.41 -0.30 -11.30
N ALA A 177 -8.15 -1.23 -11.84
CA ALA A 177 -8.57 -1.13 -13.23
C ALA A 177 -9.43 0.15 -13.36
N GLU A 178 -9.13 0.99 -14.36
CA GLU A 178 -10.02 2.07 -14.80
C GLU A 178 -11.35 1.52 -15.31
#